data_3ac61fe6efed7309b4761a46d09db796
#
_entry.id   3ac61fe6efed7309b4761a46d09db796
#
_cell.length_a   1.000
_cell.length_b   1.000
_cell.length_c   1.000
_cell.angle_alpha   90.00
_cell.angle_beta   90.00
_cell.angle_gamma   90.00
#
_symmetry.space_group_name_H-M   'P 1'
#
loop_
_entity.id
_entity.type
_entity.pdbx_description
1 polymer ?
#
loop_
_entity_poly.entity_id
_entity_poly.type
_entity_poly.pdbx_seq_one_letter_code
_entity_poly.pdbx_strand_id
1 'polypeptide(L)'
;MNLSIAIPDSALSDEKTLENKTRKISSIARSCGIFRVNEIIIYRDGKKNESDLKLFVTILKYLETPQYFRKTVFGKTNLLKFVGVLPPLKIPNQIGTANPKEIKKNEIREAVVVRVKGQKGVDVGIGQIINYYSKHDIGKRIIVKIKSVFPDFSVKEITRDEIPNYWSYSVKQSGNLFSILSNWNGVKILTSRKGKLFNPERDIDTLKKSNGSVLVVFGSTDRGIHDILGNKINNLQNSKTINFFPNQGTQTVRIEEAVLGCLSVINTFDSSNK
;
A
#
# COMPACT_ATOMS: atom_id res chain seq x y z
N MET A 1 14.05 -1.38 -5.61
CA MET A 1 13.89 -1.67 -4.16
C MET A 1 12.46 -2.11 -3.87
N ASN A 2 12.26 -3.19 -3.10
CA ASN A 2 10.93 -3.60 -2.62
C ASN A 2 10.66 -2.87 -1.30
N LEU A 3 9.85 -1.82 -1.35
CA LEU A 3 9.60 -0.90 -0.25
C LEU A 3 8.25 -1.19 0.40
N SER A 4 8.25 -1.42 1.71
CA SER A 4 7.06 -1.61 2.53
C SER A 4 7.04 -0.63 3.69
N ILE A 5 5.86 -0.32 4.19
CA ILE A 5 5.71 0.53 5.38
C ILE A 5 4.85 -0.16 6.44
N ALA A 6 5.14 0.13 7.70
CA ALA A 6 4.32 -0.29 8.84
C ALA A 6 3.80 0.93 9.60
N ILE A 7 2.48 1.01 9.79
CA ILE A 7 1.77 2.13 10.42
C ILE A 7 0.92 1.58 11.56
N PRO A 8 0.85 2.26 12.72
CA PRO A 8 0.00 1.83 13.83
C PRO A 8 -1.49 2.01 13.53
N ASP A 9 -2.32 1.16 14.09
CA ASP A 9 -3.79 1.26 13.99
C ASP A 9 -4.34 2.49 14.71
N SER A 10 -3.59 3.09 15.64
CA SER A 10 -3.92 4.35 16.31
C SER A 10 -3.56 5.61 15.50
N ALA A 11 -3.02 5.47 14.28
CA ALA A 11 -2.57 6.60 13.44
C ALA A 11 -3.67 7.65 13.13
N LEU A 12 -4.94 7.31 13.36
CA LEU A 12 -6.09 8.19 13.14
C LEU A 12 -6.61 8.85 14.42
N SER A 13 -5.98 8.63 15.57
CA SER A 13 -6.49 9.06 16.88
C SER A 13 -6.51 10.58 17.07
N ASP A 14 -5.70 11.32 16.34
CA ASP A 14 -5.64 12.77 16.33
C ASP A 14 -6.75 13.42 15.48
N GLU A 15 -7.47 12.64 14.68
CA GLU A 15 -8.57 13.12 13.86
C GLU A 15 -9.94 12.79 14.51
N LYS A 16 -10.77 13.82 14.67
CA LYS A 16 -12.06 13.67 15.35
C LYS A 16 -13.19 13.23 14.43
N THR A 17 -13.16 13.60 13.15
CA THR A 17 -14.24 13.34 12.22
C THR A 17 -13.90 12.22 11.24
N LEU A 18 -14.91 11.49 10.80
CA LEU A 18 -14.74 10.44 9.77
C LEU A 18 -14.19 11.03 8.47
N GLU A 19 -14.57 12.26 8.13
CA GLU A 19 -14.07 12.92 6.93
C GLU A 19 -12.56 13.20 7.02
N ASN A 20 -12.10 13.78 8.15
CA ASN A 20 -10.68 14.07 8.35
C ASN A 20 -9.86 12.78 8.37
N LYS A 21 -10.32 11.73 9.05
CA LYS A 21 -9.70 10.41 9.02
C LYS A 21 -9.57 9.89 7.59
N THR A 22 -10.65 10.03 6.80
CA THR A 22 -10.66 9.61 5.39
C THR A 22 -9.64 10.38 4.55
N ARG A 23 -9.54 11.71 4.72
CA ARG A 23 -8.54 12.55 4.04
C ARG A 23 -7.12 12.18 4.43
N LYS A 24 -6.86 11.96 5.71
CA LYS A 24 -5.56 11.52 6.23
C LYS A 24 -5.11 10.20 5.63
N ILE A 25 -5.99 9.20 5.58
CA ILE A 25 -5.70 7.91 4.94
C ILE A 25 -5.39 8.11 3.45
N SER A 26 -6.12 9.00 2.76
CA SER A 26 -5.87 9.30 1.35
C SER A 26 -4.49 9.91 1.13
N SER A 27 -4.03 10.81 2.02
CA SER A 27 -2.70 11.40 1.95
C SER A 27 -1.60 10.35 2.11
N ILE A 28 -1.76 9.41 3.04
CA ILE A 28 -0.86 8.27 3.22
C ILE A 28 -0.85 7.38 1.96
N ALA A 29 -2.03 7.00 1.46
CA ALA A 29 -2.16 6.19 0.25
C ALA A 29 -1.50 6.85 -0.97
N ARG A 30 -1.66 8.18 -1.08
CA ARG A 30 -1.06 8.97 -2.15
C ARG A 30 0.46 8.96 -2.09
N SER A 31 1.04 9.16 -0.90
CA SER A 31 2.49 9.07 -0.67
C SER A 31 3.02 7.67 -1.03
N CYS A 32 2.31 6.62 -0.61
CA CYS A 32 2.67 5.24 -0.95
C CYS A 32 2.64 5.00 -2.47
N GLY A 33 1.65 5.53 -3.18
CA GLY A 33 1.57 5.42 -4.64
C GLY A 33 2.70 6.18 -5.35
N ILE A 34 3.02 7.40 -4.91
CA ILE A 34 4.10 8.23 -5.46
C ILE A 34 5.45 7.51 -5.36
N PHE A 35 5.76 6.96 -4.19
CA PHE A 35 7.06 6.34 -3.91
C PHE A 35 7.08 4.81 -4.11
N ARG A 36 6.12 4.25 -4.85
CA ARG A 36 6.08 2.84 -5.26
C ARG A 36 6.16 1.87 -4.08
N VAL A 37 5.48 2.17 -2.97
CA VAL A 37 5.36 1.25 -1.85
C VAL A 37 4.61 -0.01 -2.29
N ASN A 38 5.17 -1.18 -2.01
CA ASN A 38 4.59 -2.48 -2.41
C ASN A 38 3.59 -3.02 -1.38
N GLU A 39 3.83 -2.76 -0.09
CA GLU A 39 2.96 -3.24 0.98
C GLU A 39 2.79 -2.20 2.09
N ILE A 40 1.56 -2.02 2.55
CA ILE A 40 1.20 -1.21 3.72
C ILE A 40 0.73 -2.16 4.80
N ILE A 41 1.46 -2.24 5.90
CA ILE A 41 1.15 -3.10 7.05
C ILE A 41 0.56 -2.22 8.15
N ILE A 42 -0.70 -2.48 8.54
CA ILE A 42 -1.30 -1.83 9.69
C ILE A 42 -1.11 -2.73 10.90
N TYR A 43 -0.31 -2.28 11.87
CA TYR A 43 -0.01 -3.04 13.08
C TYR A 43 -0.76 -2.52 14.30
N ARG A 44 -0.95 -3.39 15.29
CA ARG A 44 -1.57 -3.04 16.57
C ARG A 44 -0.51 -2.50 17.52
N ASP A 45 -0.72 -1.27 17.99
CA ASP A 45 0.18 -0.61 18.95
C ASP A 45 -0.25 -0.75 20.41
N GLY A 46 -1.33 -1.50 20.65
CA GLY A 46 -1.86 -1.76 21.99
C GLY A 46 -3.05 -0.86 22.39
N LYS A 47 -3.38 0.16 21.62
CA LYS A 47 -4.64 0.90 21.76
C LYS A 47 -5.70 0.20 20.91
N LYS A 48 -6.69 -0.42 21.56
CA LYS A 48 -7.77 -1.12 20.83
C LYS A 48 -8.71 -0.08 20.19
N ASN A 49 -8.59 0.10 18.89
CA ASN A 49 -9.55 0.88 18.10
C ASN A 49 -9.92 0.13 16.82
N GLU A 50 -10.80 -0.86 16.97
CA GLU A 50 -11.25 -1.71 15.85
C GLU A 50 -11.95 -0.91 14.75
N SER A 51 -12.66 0.18 15.10
CA SER A 51 -13.36 1.00 14.12
C SER A 51 -12.38 1.75 13.21
N ASP A 52 -11.34 2.34 13.79
CA ASP A 52 -10.31 3.05 13.02
C ASP A 52 -9.45 2.10 12.21
N LEU A 53 -9.10 0.93 12.76
CA LEU A 53 -8.40 -0.10 12.03
C LEU A 53 -9.21 -0.56 10.80
N LYS A 54 -10.50 -0.86 10.99
CA LYS A 54 -11.39 -1.26 9.89
C LYS A 54 -11.53 -0.15 8.86
N LEU A 55 -11.67 1.10 9.29
CA LEU A 55 -11.73 2.26 8.42
C LEU A 55 -10.44 2.38 7.58
N PHE A 56 -9.29 2.32 8.24
CA PHE A 56 -7.98 2.46 7.61
C PHE A 56 -7.78 1.42 6.50
N VAL A 57 -7.94 0.14 6.85
CA VAL A 57 -7.79 -0.96 5.90
C VAL A 57 -8.79 -0.85 4.75
N THR A 58 -10.06 -0.51 5.04
CA THR A 58 -11.10 -0.40 4.02
C THR A 58 -10.81 0.71 3.02
N ILE A 59 -10.43 1.90 3.49
CA ILE A 59 -10.16 3.04 2.60
C ILE A 59 -8.89 2.81 1.78
N LEU A 60 -7.82 2.27 2.38
CA LEU A 60 -6.61 1.95 1.62
C LEU A 60 -6.90 0.95 0.49
N LYS A 61 -7.64 -0.12 0.76
CA LYS A 61 -8.06 -1.10 -0.25
C LYS A 61 -8.99 -0.50 -1.29
N TYR A 62 -9.91 0.39 -0.88
CA TYR A 62 -10.81 1.08 -1.81
C TYR A 62 -10.02 1.99 -2.77
N LEU A 63 -9.06 2.77 -2.26
CA LEU A 63 -8.26 3.67 -3.07
C LEU A 63 -7.36 2.93 -4.06
N GLU A 64 -6.80 1.80 -3.68
CA GLU A 64 -5.98 0.94 -4.54
C GLU A 64 -6.80 0.25 -5.63
N THR A 65 -8.07 -0.07 -5.35
CA THR A 65 -8.93 -0.76 -6.32
C THR A 65 -9.27 0.12 -7.52
N PRO A 66 -9.14 -0.38 -8.77
CA PRO A 66 -9.57 0.33 -9.97
C PRO A 66 -11.00 0.82 -9.88
N GLN A 67 -11.27 2.03 -10.38
CA GLN A 67 -12.57 2.70 -10.20
C GLN A 67 -13.74 1.85 -10.72
N TYR A 68 -13.57 1.19 -11.85
CA TYR A 68 -14.61 0.36 -12.48
C TYR A 68 -14.98 -0.88 -11.66
N PHE A 69 -14.14 -1.30 -10.70
CA PHE A 69 -14.45 -2.42 -9.79
C PHE A 69 -14.97 -2.01 -8.42
N ARG A 70 -14.87 -0.74 -8.04
CA ARG A 70 -15.21 -0.30 -6.67
C ARG A 70 -16.63 -0.67 -6.26
N LYS A 71 -17.60 -0.53 -7.17
CA LYS A 71 -19.00 -0.90 -6.91
C LYS A 71 -19.20 -2.41 -6.74
N THR A 72 -18.45 -3.22 -7.49
CA THR A 72 -18.53 -4.67 -7.44
C THR A 72 -17.84 -5.25 -6.20
N VAL A 73 -16.69 -4.68 -5.83
CA VAL A 73 -15.86 -5.16 -4.72
C VAL A 73 -16.34 -4.64 -3.36
N PHE A 74 -16.81 -3.39 -3.31
CA PHE A 74 -17.26 -2.75 -2.07
C PHE A 74 -18.75 -2.48 -2.11
N GLY A 75 -19.48 -3.09 -1.17
CA GLY A 75 -20.88 -2.75 -0.95
C GLY A 75 -21.05 -1.37 -0.32
N LYS A 76 -22.31 -0.92 -0.19
CA LYS A 76 -22.64 0.32 0.54
C LYS A 76 -22.25 0.16 2.02
N THR A 77 -21.38 1.04 2.52
CA THR A 77 -20.95 1.06 3.91
C THR A 77 -20.67 2.49 4.38
N ASN A 78 -20.96 2.78 5.64
CA ASN A 78 -20.67 4.08 6.24
C ASN A 78 -19.17 4.41 6.25
N LEU A 79 -18.29 3.41 6.21
CA LEU A 79 -16.83 3.61 6.16
C LEU A 79 -16.40 4.34 4.87
N LEU A 80 -17.19 4.24 3.81
CA LEU A 80 -16.92 4.86 2.51
C LEU A 80 -17.72 6.14 2.25
N LYS A 81 -18.36 6.71 3.29
CA LYS A 81 -19.24 7.90 3.14
C LYS A 81 -18.52 9.08 2.49
N PHE A 82 -17.26 9.30 2.81
CA PHE A 82 -16.49 10.47 2.35
C PHE A 82 -15.46 10.16 1.25
N VAL A 83 -15.45 8.97 0.67
CA VAL A 83 -14.46 8.63 -0.37
C VAL A 83 -14.68 9.38 -1.69
N GLY A 84 -15.86 9.93 -1.91
CA GLY A 84 -16.18 10.71 -3.11
C GLY A 84 -15.38 12.02 -3.26
N VAL A 85 -14.88 12.58 -2.15
CA VAL A 85 -14.06 13.81 -2.16
C VAL A 85 -12.56 13.52 -2.31
N LEU A 86 -12.16 12.25 -2.37
CA LEU A 86 -10.76 11.88 -2.45
C LEU A 86 -10.23 11.90 -3.88
N PRO A 87 -9.02 12.44 -4.10
CA PRO A 87 -8.40 12.36 -5.41
C PRO A 87 -8.05 10.90 -5.75
N PRO A 88 -8.15 10.50 -7.04
CA PRO A 88 -7.73 9.18 -7.48
C PRO A 88 -6.21 9.02 -7.34
N LEU A 89 -5.75 7.81 -7.03
CA LEU A 89 -4.32 7.52 -6.91
C LEU A 89 -3.61 7.57 -8.26
N LYS A 90 -4.27 7.12 -9.34
CA LYS A 90 -3.71 7.00 -10.69
C LYS A 90 -2.41 6.17 -10.72
N ILE A 91 -2.39 5.08 -9.97
CA ILE A 91 -1.30 4.11 -9.98
C ILE A 91 -1.48 3.10 -11.15
N PRO A 92 -0.45 2.36 -11.56
CA PRO A 92 -0.49 1.55 -12.78
C PRO A 92 -1.65 0.58 -12.92
N ASN A 93 -2.08 -0.08 -11.84
CA ASN A 93 -3.24 -0.98 -11.88
C ASN A 93 -4.58 -0.28 -12.18
N GLN A 94 -4.63 1.06 -12.10
CA GLN A 94 -5.83 1.88 -12.33
C GLN A 94 -5.82 2.56 -13.70
N ILE A 95 -4.70 2.46 -14.42
CA ILE A 95 -4.54 3.09 -15.73
C ILE A 95 -5.03 2.08 -16.77
N GLY A 96 -5.92 2.55 -17.64
CA GLY A 96 -6.44 1.73 -18.74
C GLY A 96 -7.69 2.35 -19.34
N THR A 97 -7.89 2.11 -20.62
CA THR A 97 -9.10 2.53 -21.32
C THR A 97 -10.25 1.58 -21.04
N ALA A 98 -11.47 2.09 -21.00
CA ALA A 98 -12.69 1.27 -21.00
C ALA A 98 -13.16 0.93 -22.41
N ASN A 99 -12.56 1.52 -23.45
CA ASN A 99 -12.90 1.26 -24.85
C ASN A 99 -12.27 -0.05 -25.33
N PRO A 100 -13.05 -1.08 -25.66
CA PRO A 100 -12.53 -2.37 -26.11
C PRO A 100 -11.60 -2.30 -27.34
N LYS A 101 -11.84 -1.35 -28.24
CA LYS A 101 -11.06 -1.18 -29.47
C LYS A 101 -9.65 -0.62 -29.25
N GLU A 102 -9.39 -0.02 -28.09
CA GLU A 102 -8.09 0.58 -27.72
C GLU A 102 -7.21 -0.38 -26.90
N ILE A 103 -7.76 -1.51 -26.47
CA ILE A 103 -7.03 -2.52 -25.71
C ILE A 103 -5.93 -3.12 -26.56
N LYS A 104 -4.74 -3.24 -25.99
CA LYS A 104 -3.57 -3.79 -26.69
C LYS A 104 -3.28 -5.23 -26.27
N LYS A 105 -2.78 -6.01 -27.21
CA LYS A 105 -2.23 -7.34 -26.92
C LYS A 105 -1.07 -7.21 -25.92
N ASN A 106 -1.01 -8.12 -24.97
CA ASN A 106 -0.07 -8.12 -23.83
C ASN A 106 -0.30 -7.05 -22.76
N GLU A 107 -1.35 -6.23 -22.88
CA GLU A 107 -1.75 -5.32 -21.79
C GLU A 107 -2.07 -6.12 -20.53
N ILE A 108 -1.60 -5.63 -19.39
CA ILE A 108 -1.86 -6.22 -18.08
C ILE A 108 -2.99 -5.44 -17.42
N ARG A 109 -3.97 -6.14 -16.88
CA ARG A 109 -5.14 -5.54 -16.23
C ARG A 109 -5.52 -6.28 -14.96
N GLU A 110 -6.09 -5.54 -14.02
CA GLU A 110 -6.89 -6.14 -12.95
C GLU A 110 -8.16 -6.73 -13.55
N ALA A 111 -8.59 -7.85 -13.00
CA ALA A 111 -9.83 -8.51 -13.35
C ALA A 111 -10.58 -8.99 -12.10
N VAL A 112 -11.90 -9.08 -12.20
CA VAL A 112 -12.74 -9.69 -11.17
C VAL A 112 -13.42 -10.90 -11.76
N VAL A 113 -13.37 -12.03 -11.05
CA VAL A 113 -14.08 -13.25 -11.44
C VAL A 113 -15.57 -13.03 -11.24
N VAL A 114 -16.35 -13.22 -12.29
CA VAL A 114 -17.79 -13.01 -12.31
C VAL A 114 -18.52 -14.25 -12.84
N ARG A 115 -19.83 -14.33 -12.62
CA ARG A 115 -20.68 -15.35 -13.24
C ARG A 115 -21.62 -14.69 -14.23
N VAL A 116 -21.64 -15.21 -15.47
CA VAL A 116 -22.56 -14.76 -16.51
C VAL A 116 -23.18 -15.98 -17.17
N LYS A 117 -24.52 -16.03 -17.23
CA LYS A 117 -25.29 -17.14 -17.84
C LYS A 117 -24.86 -18.53 -17.32
N GLY A 118 -24.58 -18.63 -16.02
CA GLY A 118 -24.17 -19.86 -15.36
C GLY A 118 -22.68 -20.22 -15.46
N GLN A 119 -21.92 -19.58 -16.33
CA GLN A 119 -20.50 -19.83 -16.52
C GLN A 119 -19.63 -18.78 -15.83
N LYS A 120 -18.40 -19.15 -15.47
CA LYS A 120 -17.39 -18.21 -14.95
C LYS A 120 -16.76 -17.44 -16.12
N GLY A 121 -16.52 -16.17 -15.87
CA GLY A 121 -15.77 -15.28 -16.74
C GLY A 121 -15.02 -14.26 -15.91
N VAL A 122 -14.33 -13.34 -16.57
CA VAL A 122 -13.65 -12.23 -15.92
C VAL A 122 -14.09 -10.90 -16.51
N ASP A 123 -14.39 -9.96 -15.62
CA ASP A 123 -14.55 -8.57 -15.94
C ASP A 123 -13.19 -7.88 -15.85
N VAL A 124 -12.76 -7.21 -16.92
CA VAL A 124 -11.51 -6.44 -16.98
C VAL A 124 -11.78 -4.93 -17.13
N GLY A 125 -13.02 -4.50 -16.90
CA GLY A 125 -13.42 -3.09 -16.93
C GLY A 125 -13.61 -2.51 -18.33
N ILE A 126 -14.02 -3.32 -19.32
CA ILE A 126 -14.24 -2.89 -20.72
C ILE A 126 -15.71 -3.00 -21.16
N GLY A 127 -16.62 -3.15 -20.21
CA GLY A 127 -18.07 -3.25 -20.50
C GLY A 127 -18.53 -4.59 -21.06
N GLN A 128 -17.62 -5.55 -21.28
CA GLN A 128 -17.93 -6.92 -21.66
C GLN A 128 -17.19 -7.92 -20.81
N ILE A 129 -17.79 -9.08 -20.57
CA ILE A 129 -17.19 -10.16 -19.80
C ILE A 129 -16.45 -11.08 -20.76
N ILE A 130 -15.22 -11.41 -20.40
CA ILE A 130 -14.39 -12.36 -21.15
C ILE A 130 -14.61 -13.76 -20.59
N ASN A 131 -14.93 -14.72 -21.44
CA ASN A 131 -15.03 -16.10 -21.05
C ASN A 131 -13.68 -16.59 -20.52
N TYR A 132 -13.69 -17.08 -19.29
CA TYR A 132 -12.47 -17.55 -18.64
C TYR A 132 -12.80 -18.58 -17.56
N TYR A 133 -12.25 -19.77 -17.70
CA TYR A 133 -12.39 -20.79 -16.68
C TYR A 133 -11.44 -20.50 -15.52
N SER A 134 -11.97 -19.90 -14.47
CA SER A 134 -11.22 -19.58 -13.26
C SER A 134 -11.47 -20.62 -12.17
N LYS A 135 -10.37 -21.05 -11.52
CA LYS A 135 -10.44 -21.85 -10.27
C LYS A 135 -10.80 -21.01 -9.05
N HIS A 136 -10.74 -19.69 -9.17
CA HIS A 136 -11.04 -18.76 -8.07
C HIS A 136 -12.54 -18.57 -7.88
N ASP A 137 -12.91 -18.12 -6.68
CA ASP A 137 -14.28 -17.79 -6.34
C ASP A 137 -14.75 -16.51 -7.02
N ILE A 138 -16.08 -16.41 -7.19
CA ILE A 138 -16.70 -15.20 -7.73
C ILE A 138 -16.43 -14.01 -6.79
N GLY A 139 -16.11 -12.86 -7.37
CA GLY A 139 -15.71 -11.66 -6.65
C GLY A 139 -14.20 -11.59 -6.36
N LYS A 140 -13.44 -12.67 -6.61
CA LYS A 140 -11.98 -12.65 -6.44
C LYS A 140 -11.33 -11.74 -7.49
N ARG A 141 -10.46 -10.86 -7.04
CA ARG A 141 -9.58 -10.07 -7.93
C ARG A 141 -8.38 -10.91 -8.33
N ILE A 142 -8.03 -10.87 -9.60
CA ILE A 142 -6.87 -11.51 -10.22
C ILE A 142 -6.21 -10.55 -11.18
N ILE A 143 -4.97 -10.82 -11.58
CA ILE A 143 -4.27 -10.06 -12.61
C ILE A 143 -4.24 -10.89 -13.88
N VAL A 144 -4.58 -10.26 -14.99
CA VAL A 144 -4.60 -10.95 -16.29
C VAL A 144 -3.80 -10.19 -17.33
N LYS A 145 -3.24 -10.95 -18.27
CA LYS A 145 -2.60 -10.44 -19.47
C LYS A 145 -3.50 -10.72 -20.68
N ILE A 146 -3.80 -9.69 -21.45
CA ILE A 146 -4.62 -9.79 -22.68
C ILE A 146 -3.84 -10.60 -23.73
N LYS A 147 -4.45 -11.67 -24.24
CA LYS A 147 -3.86 -12.54 -25.27
C LYS A 147 -4.36 -12.24 -26.67
N SER A 148 -5.66 -12.08 -26.82
CA SER A 148 -6.30 -11.58 -28.05
C SER A 148 -7.16 -10.36 -27.72
N VAL A 149 -7.31 -9.48 -28.72
CA VAL A 149 -7.99 -8.20 -28.64
C VAL A 149 -9.32 -8.23 -29.38
N PHE A 150 -10.04 -7.09 -29.39
CA PHE A 150 -11.33 -6.97 -30.08
C PHE A 150 -11.30 -7.58 -31.50
N PRO A 151 -12.38 -8.33 -31.92
CA PRO A 151 -13.60 -8.55 -31.15
C PRO A 151 -13.55 -9.71 -30.15
N ASP A 152 -12.62 -10.65 -30.30
CA ASP A 152 -12.57 -11.93 -29.57
C ASP A 152 -11.49 -11.90 -28.48
N PHE A 153 -11.85 -11.34 -27.34
CA PHE A 153 -10.92 -11.25 -26.22
C PHE A 153 -10.62 -12.60 -25.58
N SER A 154 -9.35 -12.81 -25.30
CA SER A 154 -8.89 -13.88 -24.41
C SER A 154 -7.83 -13.35 -23.44
N VAL A 155 -7.73 -13.99 -22.29
CA VAL A 155 -6.82 -13.58 -21.21
C VAL A 155 -6.04 -14.77 -20.68
N LYS A 156 -4.89 -14.47 -20.08
CA LYS A 156 -4.11 -15.40 -19.26
C LYS A 156 -3.94 -14.77 -17.89
N GLU A 157 -4.26 -15.50 -16.83
CA GLU A 157 -3.92 -15.10 -15.47
C GLU A 157 -2.40 -15.09 -15.29
N ILE A 158 -1.91 -14.07 -14.60
CA ILE A 158 -0.50 -13.92 -14.24
C ILE A 158 -0.39 -13.57 -12.75
N THR A 159 0.78 -13.84 -12.18
CA THR A 159 1.10 -13.46 -10.81
C THR A 159 1.67 -12.05 -10.75
N ARG A 160 1.71 -11.48 -9.55
CA ARG A 160 2.29 -10.16 -9.33
C ARG A 160 3.78 -10.11 -9.70
N ASP A 161 4.49 -11.21 -9.50
CA ASP A 161 5.93 -11.32 -9.76
C ASP A 161 6.26 -11.35 -11.26
N GLU A 162 5.28 -11.68 -12.10
CA GLU A 162 5.40 -11.60 -13.57
C GLU A 162 5.30 -10.15 -14.10
N ILE A 163 4.98 -9.17 -13.24
CA ILE A 163 4.91 -7.76 -13.61
C ILE A 163 6.25 -7.10 -13.29
N PRO A 164 7.02 -6.67 -14.29
CA PRO A 164 8.39 -6.18 -14.08
C PRO A 164 8.47 -4.85 -13.32
N ASN A 165 7.40 -4.07 -13.36
CA ASN A 165 7.33 -2.73 -12.77
C ASN A 165 6.41 -2.69 -11.57
N TYR A 166 6.45 -1.56 -10.84
CA TYR A 166 5.46 -1.25 -9.81
C TYR A 166 4.05 -1.36 -10.40
N TRP A 167 3.14 -2.00 -9.63
CA TRP A 167 1.75 -2.18 -10.06
C TRP A 167 0.78 -1.46 -9.14
N SER A 168 0.81 -1.81 -7.86
CA SER A 168 0.02 -1.22 -6.79
C SER A 168 0.60 -1.63 -5.43
N TYR A 169 0.06 -1.10 -4.35
CA TYR A 169 0.37 -1.62 -3.02
C TYR A 169 -0.66 -2.68 -2.58
N SER A 170 -0.22 -3.60 -1.73
CA SER A 170 -1.10 -4.46 -0.95
C SER A 170 -1.34 -3.88 0.44
N VAL A 171 -2.45 -4.25 1.07
CA VAL A 171 -2.77 -3.83 2.45
C VAL A 171 -2.91 -5.05 3.33
N LYS A 172 -2.05 -5.13 4.34
CA LYS A 172 -2.01 -6.21 5.32
C LYS A 172 -2.34 -5.69 6.71
N GLN A 173 -3.22 -6.37 7.38
CA GLN A 173 -3.45 -6.17 8.80
C GLN A 173 -2.61 -7.19 9.57
N SER A 174 -1.89 -6.75 10.60
CA SER A 174 -1.01 -7.61 11.38
C SER A 174 -1.19 -7.39 12.88
N GLY A 175 -0.63 -8.29 13.69
CA GLY A 175 -0.61 -8.22 15.13
C GLY A 175 0.34 -7.15 15.69
N ASN A 176 1.10 -7.48 16.72
CA ASN A 176 2.02 -6.54 17.32
C ASN A 176 3.25 -6.26 16.44
N LEU A 177 3.83 -5.08 16.61
CA LEU A 177 4.96 -4.60 15.83
C LEU A 177 6.19 -5.51 15.95
N PHE A 178 6.50 -6.00 17.15
CA PHE A 178 7.69 -6.85 17.35
C PHE A 178 7.64 -8.12 16.52
N SER A 179 6.48 -8.78 16.43
CA SER A 179 6.31 -9.98 15.61
C SER A 179 6.55 -9.71 14.13
N ILE A 180 6.07 -8.56 13.62
CA ILE A 180 6.33 -8.15 12.23
C ILE A 180 7.83 -8.00 11.99
N LEU A 181 8.50 -7.26 12.90
CA LEU A 181 9.90 -6.94 12.76
C LEU A 181 10.81 -8.18 12.90
N SER A 182 10.48 -9.10 13.80
CA SER A 182 11.24 -10.34 14.00
C SER A 182 11.18 -11.26 12.78
N ASN A 183 10.03 -11.27 12.08
CA ASN A 183 9.82 -12.11 10.90
C ASN A 183 10.18 -11.41 9.59
N TRP A 184 10.56 -10.12 9.62
CA TRP A 184 10.90 -9.40 8.41
C TRP A 184 12.29 -9.76 7.90
N ASN A 185 12.35 -10.31 6.70
CA ASN A 185 13.60 -10.62 6.03
C ASN A 185 14.06 -9.44 5.16
N GLY A 186 14.87 -8.56 5.74
CA GLY A 186 15.37 -7.36 5.09
C GLY A 186 15.75 -6.27 6.08
N VAL A 187 16.01 -5.07 5.59
CA VAL A 187 16.33 -3.91 6.42
C VAL A 187 15.08 -3.31 7.04
N LYS A 188 15.16 -2.95 8.32
CA LYS A 188 14.12 -2.29 9.09
C LYS A 188 14.57 -0.88 9.46
N ILE A 189 13.83 0.12 8.98
CA ILE A 189 14.07 1.52 9.31
C ILE A 189 13.00 1.95 10.32
N LEU A 190 13.40 2.19 11.54
CA LEU A 190 12.55 2.67 12.62
C LEU A 190 12.62 4.21 12.64
N THR A 191 11.55 4.89 12.28
CA THR A 191 11.53 6.36 12.24
C THR A 191 11.36 6.94 13.64
N SER A 192 12.26 7.81 14.08
CA SER A 192 12.18 8.40 15.41
C SER A 192 12.98 9.70 15.51
N ARG A 193 12.47 10.70 16.23
CA ARG A 193 13.24 11.90 16.61
C ARG A 193 14.52 11.56 17.42
N LYS A 194 14.50 10.47 18.18
CA LYS A 194 15.63 9.99 19.00
C LYS A 194 16.64 9.19 18.17
N GLY A 195 16.38 8.97 16.88
CA GLY A 195 17.26 8.25 15.99
C GLY A 195 18.49 9.05 15.58
N LYS A 196 19.49 8.37 15.02
CA LYS A 196 20.61 9.04 14.35
C LYS A 196 20.09 9.78 13.13
N LEU A 197 20.65 10.93 12.83
CA LEU A 197 20.30 11.66 11.62
C LEU A 197 20.55 10.79 10.40
N PHE A 198 19.64 10.86 9.42
CA PHE A 198 19.85 10.20 8.14
C PHE A 198 21.14 10.72 7.51
N ASN A 199 22.03 9.81 7.16
CA ASN A 199 23.27 10.11 6.47
C ASN A 199 23.33 9.27 5.18
N PRO A 200 23.35 9.93 4.00
CA PRO A 200 23.36 9.24 2.70
C PRO A 200 24.49 8.19 2.59
N GLU A 201 25.72 8.57 2.91
CA GLU A 201 26.89 7.71 2.74
C GLU A 201 26.81 6.43 3.58
N ARG A 202 26.31 6.55 4.79
CA ARG A 202 26.17 5.41 5.73
C ARG A 202 24.93 4.57 5.47
N ASP A 203 23.81 5.22 5.19
CA ASP A 203 22.51 4.55 5.26
C ASP A 203 22.07 3.98 3.91
N ILE A 204 22.56 4.55 2.78
CA ILE A 204 22.30 4.03 1.44
C ILE A 204 22.91 2.65 1.24
N ASP A 205 24.14 2.43 1.69
CA ASP A 205 24.77 1.12 1.56
C ASP A 205 24.00 0.03 2.30
N THR A 206 23.36 0.39 3.41
CA THR A 206 22.48 -0.52 4.13
C THR A 206 21.22 -0.83 3.34
N LEU A 207 20.62 0.17 2.69
CA LEU A 207 19.45 -0.01 1.82
C LEU A 207 19.78 -0.87 0.61
N LYS A 208 20.95 -0.69 0.00
CA LYS A 208 21.44 -1.50 -1.15
C LYS A 208 21.71 -2.96 -0.77
N LYS A 209 22.31 -3.20 0.39
CA LYS A 209 22.63 -4.54 0.92
C LYS A 209 21.42 -5.35 1.38
N SER A 210 20.21 -4.77 1.34
CA SER A 210 18.97 -5.37 1.86
C SER A 210 18.36 -6.48 0.99
N ASN A 211 19.06 -7.02 -0.01
CA ASN A 211 18.46 -7.88 -1.04
C ASN A 211 17.18 -7.26 -1.63
N GLY A 212 17.11 -5.93 -1.64
CA GLY A 212 16.01 -5.16 -2.18
C GLY A 212 14.76 -5.03 -1.28
N SER A 213 14.73 -5.58 -0.06
CA SER A 213 13.56 -5.51 0.83
C SER A 213 13.78 -4.56 2.01
N VAL A 214 13.00 -3.48 2.06
CA VAL A 214 13.07 -2.44 3.11
C VAL A 214 11.69 -2.23 3.74
N LEU A 215 11.63 -2.25 5.07
CA LEU A 215 10.45 -1.91 5.85
C LEU A 215 10.68 -0.60 6.61
N VAL A 216 9.94 0.44 6.29
CA VAL A 216 9.94 1.71 7.03
C VAL A 216 8.80 1.69 8.05
N VAL A 217 9.13 1.89 9.32
CA VAL A 217 8.20 1.75 10.44
C VAL A 217 7.94 3.13 11.05
N PHE A 218 6.68 3.46 11.22
CA PHE A 218 6.23 4.70 11.83
C PHE A 218 5.64 4.44 13.21
N GLY A 219 5.92 5.32 14.18
CA GLY A 219 5.31 5.32 15.50
C GLY A 219 3.89 5.88 15.49
N SER A 220 3.21 5.84 16.63
CA SER A 220 1.91 6.47 16.78
C SER A 220 2.04 7.96 17.17
N THR A 221 0.92 8.67 17.14
CA THR A 221 0.85 10.09 17.47
C THR A 221 1.37 10.38 18.90
N ASP A 222 1.03 9.50 19.86
CA ASP A 222 1.34 9.70 21.27
C ASP A 222 2.55 8.88 21.75
N ARG A 223 2.94 7.82 21.01
CA ARG A 223 4.01 6.92 21.40
C ARG A 223 4.96 6.67 20.24
N GLY A 224 6.23 6.93 20.48
CA GLY A 224 7.28 6.59 19.52
C GLY A 224 7.50 5.07 19.42
N ILE A 225 8.25 4.65 18.42
CA ILE A 225 8.58 3.23 18.21
C ILE A 225 9.31 2.62 19.43
N HIS A 226 10.16 3.42 20.08
CA HIS A 226 10.85 3.00 21.31
C HIS A 226 9.87 2.69 22.45
N ASP A 227 8.83 3.48 22.58
CA ASP A 227 7.82 3.30 23.62
C ASP A 227 6.91 2.09 23.33
N ILE A 228 6.69 1.78 22.04
CA ILE A 228 5.89 0.63 21.59
C ILE A 228 6.68 -0.68 21.78
N LEU A 229 7.95 -0.68 21.43
CA LEU A 229 8.80 -1.89 21.47
C LEU A 229 9.46 -2.13 22.83
N GLY A 230 9.72 -1.05 23.60
CA GLY A 230 10.47 -1.14 24.84
C GLY A 230 11.83 -1.82 24.64
N ASN A 231 12.24 -2.62 25.59
CA ASN A 231 13.53 -3.34 25.54
C ASN A 231 13.65 -4.34 24.37
N LYS A 232 12.54 -4.72 23.74
CA LYS A 232 12.54 -5.66 22.60
C LYS A 232 13.24 -5.08 21.37
N ILE A 233 13.40 -3.77 21.29
CA ILE A 233 14.11 -3.10 20.18
C ILE A 233 15.56 -3.59 20.06
N ASN A 234 16.21 -3.90 21.18
CA ASN A 234 17.60 -4.36 21.24
C ASN A 234 17.80 -5.76 20.63
N ASN A 235 16.73 -6.54 20.51
CA ASN A 235 16.75 -7.88 19.93
C ASN A 235 16.50 -7.91 18.42
N LEU A 236 16.32 -6.73 17.79
CA LEU A 236 16.03 -6.64 16.36
C LEU A 236 17.33 -6.63 15.55
N GLN A 237 17.52 -7.65 14.74
CA GLN A 237 18.61 -7.69 13.77
C GLN A 237 18.25 -6.83 12.53
N ASN A 238 19.27 -6.33 11.83
CA ASN A 238 19.12 -5.53 10.61
C ASN A 238 18.16 -4.34 10.77
N SER A 239 18.16 -3.71 11.94
CA SER A 239 17.32 -2.54 12.22
C SER A 239 18.18 -1.30 12.45
N LYS A 240 17.68 -0.15 11.99
CA LYS A 240 18.27 1.16 12.23
C LYS A 240 17.19 2.13 12.68
N THR A 241 17.45 2.88 13.75
CA THR A 241 16.61 4.00 14.15
C THR A 241 17.14 5.28 13.54
N ILE A 242 16.32 5.91 12.69
CA ILE A 242 16.73 7.07 11.87
C ILE A 242 15.78 8.25 12.11
N ASN A 243 16.38 9.43 12.28
CA ASN A 243 15.71 10.71 12.27
C ASN A 243 15.80 11.34 10.87
N PHE A 244 14.65 11.48 10.19
CA PHE A 244 14.53 12.12 8.87
C PHE A 244 14.19 13.60 8.94
N PHE A 245 13.87 14.14 10.12
CA PHE A 245 13.43 15.51 10.31
C PHE A 245 14.33 16.20 11.35
N PRO A 246 15.62 16.46 11.00
CA PRO A 246 16.50 17.19 11.89
C PRO A 246 15.96 18.61 12.13
N ASN A 247 16.05 19.09 13.36
CA ASN A 247 15.66 20.47 13.72
C ASN A 247 14.19 20.82 13.35
N GLN A 248 13.26 19.83 13.44
CA GLN A 248 11.84 20.12 13.18
C GLN A 248 11.34 21.29 14.02
N GLY A 249 10.66 22.25 13.38
CA GLY A 249 10.10 23.44 14.03
C GLY A 249 8.78 23.19 14.75
N THR A 250 8.11 22.06 14.46
CA THR A 250 6.84 21.69 15.11
C THR A 250 7.10 20.72 16.27
N GLN A 251 6.21 20.71 17.26
CA GLN A 251 6.31 19.77 18.38
C GLN A 251 6.28 18.31 17.90
N THR A 252 5.44 18.00 16.91
CA THR A 252 5.30 16.68 16.31
C THR A 252 5.20 16.79 14.80
N VAL A 253 5.69 15.80 14.08
CA VAL A 253 5.41 15.59 12.66
C VAL A 253 4.24 14.61 12.57
N ARG A 254 3.18 14.95 11.86
CA ARG A 254 2.02 14.08 11.68
C ARG A 254 2.39 12.86 10.84
N ILE A 255 1.68 11.77 11.00
CA ILE A 255 2.07 10.52 10.36
C ILE A 255 2.03 10.60 8.82
N GLU A 256 1.05 11.27 8.24
CA GLU A 256 0.97 11.50 6.79
C GLU A 256 2.14 12.33 6.26
N GLU A 257 2.60 13.31 7.04
CA GLU A 257 3.77 14.14 6.75
C GLU A 257 5.05 13.31 6.90
N ALA A 258 5.14 12.50 7.97
CA ALA A 258 6.28 11.62 8.19
C ALA A 258 6.42 10.58 7.07
N VAL A 259 5.31 9.97 6.63
CA VAL A 259 5.31 9.03 5.51
C VAL A 259 5.80 9.71 4.24
N LEU A 260 5.26 10.87 3.89
CA LEU A 260 5.68 11.63 2.69
C LEU A 260 7.16 11.99 2.77
N GLY A 261 7.60 12.60 3.87
CA GLY A 261 8.97 13.10 4.01
C GLY A 261 10.02 11.98 4.05
N CYS A 262 9.78 10.92 4.84
CA CYS A 262 10.72 9.79 4.89
C CYS A 262 10.83 9.08 3.55
N LEU A 263 9.72 8.81 2.88
CA LEU A 263 9.71 8.15 1.58
C LEU A 263 10.35 9.02 0.49
N SER A 264 10.17 10.35 0.54
CA SER A 264 10.83 11.29 -0.38
C SER A 264 12.35 11.21 -0.25
N VAL A 265 12.87 11.25 0.96
CA VAL A 265 14.31 11.12 1.22
C VAL A 265 14.82 9.78 0.71
N ILE A 266 14.18 8.68 1.07
CA ILE A 266 14.59 7.32 0.64
C ILE A 266 14.59 7.21 -0.88
N ASN A 267 13.55 7.72 -1.55
CA ASN A 267 13.41 7.64 -3.01
C ASN A 267 14.51 8.41 -3.75
N THR A 268 14.97 9.54 -3.22
CA THR A 268 16.04 10.35 -3.84
C THR A 268 17.31 9.51 -4.02
N PHE A 269 17.57 8.59 -3.12
CA PHE A 269 18.78 7.76 -3.15
C PHE A 269 18.57 6.41 -3.88
N ASP A 270 17.34 5.95 -4.05
CA ASP A 270 17.05 4.76 -4.88
C ASP A 270 17.23 5.06 -6.39
N SER A 271 16.96 6.30 -6.80
CA SER A 271 17.09 6.75 -8.20
C SER A 271 18.51 7.06 -8.65
N SER A 272 19.47 7.17 -7.74
CA SER A 272 20.88 7.48 -8.06
C SER A 272 21.65 6.35 -8.75
N ASN A 273 20.99 5.24 -9.09
CA ASN A 273 21.59 4.04 -9.69
C ASN A 273 21.00 3.67 -11.06
N LYS A 274 20.49 4.66 -11.80
CA LYS A 274 20.12 4.45 -13.22
C LYS A 274 21.12 5.08 -14.15
#